data_3037ad75c46158e0bd9cd37673e8967b
#
_entry.id   3037ad75c46158e0bd9cd37673e8967b
#
_cell.length_a   1.000
_cell.length_b   1.000
_cell.length_c   1.000
_cell.angle_alpha   90.00
_cell.angle_beta   90.00
_cell.angle_gamma   90.00
#
_symmetry.space_group_name_H-M   'P 1'
#
loop_
_entity.id
_entity.type
_entity.pdbx_description
1 polymer ?
#
loop_
_entity_poly.entity_id
_entity_poly.type
_entity_poly.pdbx_seq_one_letter_code
_entity_poly.pdbx_strand_id
1 'polypeptide(L)'
;DRASYTDTVSGKINIKDNYYRTGTVKLVRSSVTYDETSDRLNITDKEDVTDLFVKTGKESSSRERNLVIEIPKERGNDGLYVLSVTAEDMAGRISENITEFTVNGYGSVFTFNESLLNLLNNPYVKNVQEDFTVSEYNAGGIDHDKVSVQITRDGAMMQNPEYSVNDLSEKNGWHKYEYVISRDNFSSDGIYRIVISTVDSDGNKSETLKEDRLAAVFYVDTTKPELVSVTGLGKKNYNASEIDVKYELFDAMGIAKVEVYIDGVRTKEITDVEEITQYLGSFSVSQGMNRHIRLVITDKAGNVTDTDVTEDGKYVADFNKNVTISTNIFIRWYANKALFVCSIVCVVLLTAGIVVLVTRNRKKKRTQEK
;
A
#
# COMPACT_ATOMS: atom_id res chain seq x y z
N ASP A 1 38.91 11.12 -18.46
CA ASP A 1 38.21 10.81 -17.21
C ASP A 1 37.76 12.12 -16.59
N ARG A 2 36.47 12.22 -16.22
CA ARG A 2 35.93 13.35 -15.49
C ARG A 2 36.46 13.35 -14.06
N ALA A 3 36.87 14.53 -13.56
CA ALA A 3 37.13 14.67 -12.13
C ALA A 3 35.81 14.61 -11.37
N SER A 4 35.77 13.85 -10.26
CA SER A 4 34.63 13.80 -9.35
C SER A 4 34.98 14.50 -8.04
N TYR A 5 34.05 15.29 -7.53
CA TYR A 5 34.20 16.05 -6.30
C TYR A 5 33.08 15.67 -5.32
N THR A 6 33.50 15.26 -4.13
CA THR A 6 32.58 14.84 -3.04
C THR A 6 32.35 15.92 -1.99
N ASP A 7 33.01 17.07 -2.16
CA ASP A 7 32.96 18.22 -1.24
C ASP A 7 32.81 19.51 -2.05
N THR A 8 32.81 20.66 -1.38
CA THR A 8 32.77 21.98 -2.01
C THR A 8 33.81 22.09 -3.11
N VAL A 9 33.37 22.44 -4.32
CA VAL A 9 34.27 22.71 -5.44
C VAL A 9 34.71 24.16 -5.40
N SER A 10 36.01 24.40 -5.32
CA SER A 10 36.60 25.74 -5.37
C SER A 10 37.68 25.79 -6.43
N GLY A 11 37.60 26.78 -7.31
CA GLY A 11 38.52 26.92 -8.40
C GLY A 11 38.76 28.39 -8.82
N LYS A 12 39.86 28.59 -9.52
CA LYS A 12 40.17 29.89 -10.14
C LYS A 12 40.20 29.74 -11.66
N ILE A 13 39.59 30.64 -12.36
CA ILE A 13 39.63 30.74 -13.82
C ILE A 13 40.41 32.00 -14.15
N ASN A 14 41.51 31.87 -14.87
CA ASN A 14 42.33 32.95 -15.30
C ASN A 14 42.34 33.01 -16.85
N ILE A 15 41.85 34.07 -17.41
CA ILE A 15 41.88 34.37 -18.84
C ILE A 15 42.87 35.49 -19.06
N LYS A 16 44.01 35.19 -19.73
CA LYS A 16 45.11 36.14 -19.93
C LYS A 16 45.59 36.12 -21.36
N ASP A 17 45.72 37.32 -21.95
CA ASP A 17 46.32 37.51 -23.24
C ASP A 17 46.92 38.93 -23.31
N ASN A 18 48.04 39.13 -24.01
CA ASN A 18 48.62 40.45 -24.20
C ASN A 18 47.73 41.41 -24.99
N TYR A 19 46.86 40.85 -25.83
CA TYR A 19 45.94 41.56 -26.68
C TYR A 19 44.49 41.20 -26.36
N TYR A 20 44.21 40.88 -25.10
CA TYR A 20 42.90 40.48 -24.63
C TYR A 20 41.82 41.49 -24.97
N ARG A 21 40.74 41.05 -25.61
CA ARG A 21 39.56 41.85 -25.96
C ARG A 21 38.38 41.54 -25.04
N THR A 22 37.98 40.27 -25.01
CA THR A 22 36.84 39.83 -24.22
C THR A 22 36.96 38.33 -23.89
N GLY A 23 36.21 37.89 -22.91
CA GLY A 23 36.08 36.47 -22.58
C GLY A 23 34.78 36.17 -21.86
N THR A 24 34.22 35.02 -22.14
CA THR A 24 33.01 34.52 -21.51
C THR A 24 33.30 33.25 -20.76
N VAL A 25 32.58 33.05 -19.66
CA VAL A 25 32.58 31.82 -18.91
C VAL A 25 31.13 31.37 -18.81
N LYS A 26 30.90 30.13 -19.11
CA LYS A 26 29.61 29.48 -18.96
C LYS A 26 29.75 28.19 -18.18
N LEU A 27 28.97 28.04 -17.11
CA LEU A 27 28.86 26.83 -16.31
C LEU A 27 27.45 26.27 -16.46
N VAL A 28 27.37 25.04 -16.97
CA VAL A 28 26.12 24.35 -17.21
C VAL A 28 26.07 23.10 -16.32
N ARG A 29 24.93 22.85 -15.71
CA ARG A 29 24.67 21.71 -14.87
C ARG A 29 23.55 20.84 -15.44
N SER A 30 23.72 19.53 -15.39
CA SER A 30 22.65 18.55 -15.48
C SER A 30 22.49 17.89 -14.11
N SER A 31 21.27 17.88 -13.57
CA SER A 31 20.98 17.37 -12.23
C SER A 31 19.77 16.44 -12.22
N VAL A 32 19.78 15.50 -11.30
CA VAL A 32 18.63 14.67 -10.95
C VAL A 32 18.36 14.89 -9.46
N THR A 33 17.22 15.45 -9.15
CA THR A 33 16.79 15.70 -7.79
C THR A 33 15.42 15.06 -7.55
N TYR A 34 15.14 14.71 -6.30
CA TYR A 34 13.82 14.26 -5.93
C TYR A 34 13.06 15.40 -5.26
N ASP A 35 11.87 15.67 -5.75
CA ASP A 35 10.95 16.63 -5.15
C ASP A 35 10.01 15.86 -4.18
N GLU A 36 10.25 16.04 -2.90
CA GLU A 36 9.48 15.41 -1.81
C GLU A 36 8.02 15.89 -1.77
N THR A 37 7.74 17.09 -2.31
CA THR A 37 6.40 17.66 -2.31
C THR A 37 5.50 17.02 -3.37
N SER A 38 6.07 16.76 -4.55
CA SER A 38 5.36 16.18 -5.69
C SER A 38 5.56 14.68 -5.85
N ASP A 39 6.44 14.09 -5.03
CA ASP A 39 6.88 12.68 -5.10
C ASP A 39 7.40 12.29 -6.50
N ARG A 40 8.14 13.21 -7.12
CA ARG A 40 8.65 13.06 -8.49
C ARG A 40 10.13 13.37 -8.61
N LEU A 41 10.75 12.74 -9.61
CA LEU A 41 12.09 13.15 -10.06
C LEU A 41 12.00 14.44 -10.89
N ASN A 42 12.85 15.40 -10.55
CA ASN A 42 13.18 16.53 -11.39
C ASN A 42 14.49 16.24 -12.11
N ILE A 43 14.40 16.01 -13.41
CA ILE A 43 15.57 15.87 -14.28
C ILE A 43 15.74 17.18 -15.00
N THR A 44 16.84 17.88 -14.72
CA THR A 44 17.20 19.14 -15.36
C THR A 44 18.41 18.89 -16.23
N ASP A 45 18.30 19.15 -17.52
CA ASP A 45 19.41 19.03 -18.45
C ASP A 45 19.92 20.40 -18.87
N LYS A 46 21.23 20.57 -18.77
CA LYS A 46 21.97 21.76 -19.26
C LYS A 46 21.45 23.11 -18.73
N GLU A 47 21.10 23.17 -17.45
CA GLU A 47 20.77 24.41 -16.77
C GLU A 47 22.00 25.33 -16.71
N ASP A 48 21.86 26.59 -17.09
CA ASP A 48 22.92 27.59 -16.91
C ASP A 48 22.97 28.09 -15.46
N VAL A 49 24.01 27.70 -14.75
CA VAL A 49 24.23 28.00 -13.33
C VAL A 49 25.42 28.97 -13.14
N THR A 50 25.85 29.65 -14.20
CA THR A 50 26.99 30.54 -14.18
C THR A 50 26.88 31.62 -13.10
N ASP A 51 25.76 32.30 -13.04
CA ASP A 51 25.54 33.40 -12.09
C ASP A 51 25.45 32.95 -10.64
N LEU A 52 25.11 31.66 -10.43
CA LEU A 52 25.04 31.06 -9.09
C LEU A 52 26.43 30.80 -8.52
N PHE A 53 27.35 30.29 -9.34
CA PHE A 53 28.59 29.69 -8.84
C PHE A 53 29.86 30.36 -9.36
N VAL A 54 29.77 31.25 -10.37
CA VAL A 54 30.95 31.96 -10.93
C VAL A 54 30.92 33.44 -10.59
N LYS A 55 31.93 33.90 -9.87
CA LYS A 55 32.03 35.29 -9.43
C LYS A 55 33.29 35.97 -10.01
N THR A 56 33.24 37.27 -10.26
CA THR A 56 34.41 38.04 -10.64
C THR A 56 35.40 38.07 -9.48
N GLY A 57 36.60 37.58 -9.71
CA GLY A 57 37.70 37.62 -8.74
C GLY A 57 38.26 39.03 -8.59
N LYS A 58 39.05 39.21 -7.55
CA LYS A 58 39.85 40.44 -7.36
C LYS A 58 41.01 40.44 -8.40
N GLU A 59 41.45 41.63 -8.81
CA GLU A 59 42.65 41.79 -9.67
C GLU A 59 42.44 41.49 -11.18
N SER A 60 41.26 41.77 -11.76
CA SER A 60 41.14 41.84 -13.21
C SER A 60 41.79 43.12 -13.76
N SER A 61 42.47 42.97 -14.90
CA SER A 61 43.08 44.10 -15.63
C SER A 61 42.61 44.13 -17.09
N SER A 62 43.06 45.11 -17.88
CA SER A 62 42.76 45.17 -19.31
C SER A 62 43.32 43.98 -20.13
N ARG A 63 44.20 43.19 -19.56
CA ARG A 63 44.86 42.01 -20.19
C ARG A 63 44.57 40.70 -19.52
N GLU A 64 43.78 40.74 -18.42
CA GLU A 64 43.56 39.58 -17.58
C GLU A 64 42.20 39.66 -16.89
N ARG A 65 41.44 38.60 -16.97
CA ARG A 65 40.18 38.42 -16.24
C ARG A 65 40.31 37.23 -15.28
N ASN A 66 40.11 37.51 -14.02
CA ASN A 66 40.12 36.51 -12.96
C ASN A 66 38.70 36.27 -12.49
N LEU A 67 38.32 34.97 -12.41
CA LEU A 67 37.04 34.53 -11.91
C LEU A 67 37.26 33.43 -10.88
N VAL A 68 36.32 33.30 -9.97
CA VAL A 68 36.31 32.25 -8.96
C VAL A 68 35.04 31.43 -9.17
N ILE A 69 35.20 30.13 -9.21
CA ILE A 69 34.09 29.16 -9.15
C ILE A 69 34.02 28.61 -7.74
N GLU A 70 32.82 28.57 -7.18
CA GLU A 70 32.55 27.98 -5.87
C GLU A 70 31.19 27.32 -5.92
N ILE A 71 31.16 25.98 -5.78
CA ILE A 71 29.95 25.15 -5.72
C ILE A 71 29.91 24.54 -4.33
N PRO A 72 29.03 25.00 -3.43
CA PRO A 72 28.97 24.49 -2.07
C PRO A 72 28.46 23.04 -2.04
N LYS A 73 28.89 22.28 -1.05
CA LYS A 73 28.38 20.93 -0.79
C LYS A 73 26.95 21.03 -0.28
N GLU A 74 26.01 20.95 -1.17
CA GLU A 74 24.57 20.91 -0.91
C GLU A 74 23.95 19.83 -1.81
N ARG A 75 22.94 19.11 -1.31
CA ARG A 75 22.33 17.99 -2.04
C ARG A 75 21.82 18.41 -3.44
N GLY A 76 21.25 19.61 -3.57
CA GLY A 76 20.78 20.17 -4.83
C GLY A 76 21.87 20.51 -5.82
N ASN A 77 23.14 20.46 -5.43
CA ASN A 77 24.26 20.79 -6.29
C ASN A 77 24.96 19.55 -6.87
N ASP A 78 24.56 18.34 -6.47
CA ASP A 78 25.07 17.12 -7.12
C ASP A 78 24.63 17.09 -8.58
N GLY A 79 25.55 16.71 -9.48
CA GLY A 79 25.27 16.67 -10.89
C GLY A 79 26.48 16.62 -11.80
N LEU A 80 26.21 16.68 -13.10
CA LEU A 80 27.22 16.73 -14.15
C LEU A 80 27.41 18.19 -14.60
N TYR A 81 28.64 18.66 -14.58
CA TYR A 81 28.97 20.05 -14.90
C TYR A 81 29.84 20.13 -16.15
N VAL A 82 29.57 21.14 -16.97
CA VAL A 82 30.37 21.55 -18.10
C VAL A 82 30.74 23.01 -17.94
N LEU A 83 32.03 23.28 -17.78
CA LEU A 83 32.59 24.60 -17.72
C LEU A 83 33.20 24.93 -19.07
N SER A 84 32.67 25.92 -19.77
CA SER A 84 33.21 26.48 -21.03
C SER A 84 33.79 27.87 -20.78
N VAL A 85 35.04 28.06 -21.21
CA VAL A 85 35.75 29.33 -21.12
C VAL A 85 36.17 29.73 -22.53
N THR A 86 35.69 30.87 -22.99
CA THR A 86 36.05 31.43 -24.32
C THR A 86 36.76 32.75 -24.14
N ALA A 87 37.83 32.97 -24.89
CA ALA A 87 38.58 34.22 -24.93
C ALA A 87 38.78 34.68 -26.37
N GLU A 88 38.67 35.97 -26.61
CA GLU A 88 38.92 36.63 -27.89
C GLU A 88 39.97 37.72 -27.73
N ASP A 89 40.95 37.77 -28.64
CA ASP A 89 41.96 38.83 -28.71
C ASP A 89 41.54 40.01 -29.61
N MET A 90 42.34 41.06 -29.65
CA MET A 90 42.11 42.26 -30.46
C MET A 90 42.15 41.99 -31.98
N ALA A 91 42.70 40.87 -32.41
CA ALA A 91 42.73 40.42 -33.79
C ALA A 91 41.53 39.54 -34.16
N GLY A 92 40.60 39.28 -33.20
CA GLY A 92 39.43 38.45 -33.41
C GLY A 92 39.71 36.94 -33.35
N ARG A 93 40.87 36.52 -32.83
CA ARG A 93 41.18 35.11 -32.66
C ARG A 93 40.53 34.62 -31.40
N ILE A 94 39.86 33.46 -31.50
CA ILE A 94 39.09 32.87 -30.41
C ILE A 94 39.83 31.62 -29.92
N SER A 95 39.93 31.49 -28.59
CA SER A 95 40.35 30.27 -27.89
C SER A 95 39.23 29.81 -27.00
N GLU A 96 38.97 28.50 -26.97
CA GLU A 96 37.97 27.88 -26.12
C GLU A 96 38.61 26.73 -25.32
N ASN A 97 38.19 26.62 -24.08
CA ASN A 97 38.51 25.47 -23.21
C ASN A 97 37.23 24.95 -22.57
N ILE A 98 37.03 23.67 -22.65
CA ILE A 98 35.87 22.98 -22.08
C ILE A 98 36.39 21.98 -21.06
N THR A 99 35.85 22.02 -19.85
CA THR A 99 36.16 21.11 -18.77
C THR A 99 34.87 20.48 -18.25
N GLU A 100 34.83 19.16 -18.21
CA GLU A 100 33.73 18.41 -17.64
C GLU A 100 34.12 17.83 -16.29
N PHE A 101 33.24 17.93 -15.30
CA PHE A 101 33.44 17.35 -13.96
C PHE A 101 32.12 16.97 -13.33
N THR A 102 32.18 16.20 -12.27
CA THR A 102 31.05 15.71 -11.51
C THR A 102 31.10 16.26 -10.10
N VAL A 103 29.96 16.64 -9.54
CA VAL A 103 29.76 16.89 -8.12
C VAL A 103 28.85 15.78 -7.60
N ASN A 104 29.33 15.03 -6.62
CA ASN A 104 28.65 13.85 -6.09
C ASN A 104 28.89 13.74 -4.57
N GLY A 105 28.35 14.71 -3.83
CA GLY A 105 28.55 14.82 -2.38
C GLY A 105 27.60 13.97 -1.55
N TYR A 106 26.48 13.55 -2.13
CA TYR A 106 25.38 12.89 -1.42
C TYR A 106 24.97 11.52 -2.01
N GLY A 107 25.55 11.13 -3.14
CA GLY A 107 25.32 9.84 -3.75
C GLY A 107 24.04 9.75 -4.59
N SER A 108 23.38 8.60 -4.54
CA SER A 108 22.31 8.25 -5.45
C SER A 108 20.96 8.87 -5.10
N VAL A 109 20.14 9.06 -6.15
CA VAL A 109 18.72 9.39 -6.07
C VAL A 109 17.92 8.20 -6.58
N PHE A 110 16.97 7.73 -5.78
CA PHE A 110 16.09 6.61 -6.12
C PHE A 110 14.70 7.10 -6.49
N THR A 111 14.05 6.37 -7.40
CA THR A 111 12.62 6.53 -7.68
C THR A 111 11.98 5.17 -7.88
N PHE A 112 10.67 5.10 -7.62
CA PHE A 112 9.85 3.90 -7.77
C PHE A 112 9.01 4.00 -9.04
N ASN A 113 8.71 2.85 -9.67
CA ASN A 113 7.74 2.82 -10.75
C ASN A 113 6.33 3.07 -10.23
N GLU A 114 5.41 3.36 -11.14
CA GLU A 114 4.02 3.67 -10.80
C GLU A 114 3.31 2.54 -10.05
N SER A 115 3.61 1.28 -10.40
CA SER A 115 3.04 0.11 -9.71
C SER A 115 3.42 0.07 -8.24
N LEU A 116 4.69 0.32 -7.90
CA LEU A 116 5.13 0.37 -6.51
C LEU A 116 4.57 1.59 -5.77
N LEU A 117 4.54 2.76 -6.40
CA LEU A 117 3.94 3.96 -5.81
C LEU A 117 2.45 3.78 -5.50
N ASN A 118 1.69 3.18 -6.43
CA ASN A 118 0.29 2.87 -6.21
C ASN A 118 0.09 1.88 -5.06
N LEU A 119 0.96 0.88 -4.97
CA LEU A 119 0.93 -0.07 -3.85
C LEU A 119 1.24 0.60 -2.51
N LEU A 120 2.19 1.55 -2.46
CA LEU A 120 2.50 2.27 -1.22
C LEU A 120 1.35 3.18 -0.76
N ASN A 121 0.56 3.70 -1.69
CA ASN A 121 -0.64 4.49 -1.38
C ASN A 121 -1.81 3.63 -0.85
N ASN A 122 -1.89 2.36 -1.31
CA ASN A 122 -2.88 1.38 -0.88
C ASN A 122 -2.16 0.07 -0.53
N PRO A 123 -1.55 -0.02 0.65
CA PRO A 123 -0.54 -1.03 0.93
C PRO A 123 -1.07 -2.44 1.17
N TYR A 124 -2.37 -2.67 1.16
CA TYR A 124 -2.98 -3.98 1.37
C TYR A 124 -3.46 -4.57 0.06
N VAL A 125 -2.94 -5.73 -0.33
CA VAL A 125 -3.29 -6.41 -1.58
C VAL A 125 -3.44 -7.92 -1.38
N LYS A 126 -4.25 -8.57 -2.22
CA LYS A 126 -4.35 -10.03 -2.26
C LYS A 126 -3.14 -10.66 -2.93
N ASN A 127 -2.60 -9.99 -3.92
CA ASN A 127 -1.41 -10.44 -4.66
C ASN A 127 -0.76 -9.24 -5.35
N VAL A 128 0.53 -9.35 -5.57
CA VAL A 128 1.30 -8.42 -6.38
C VAL A 128 1.15 -8.84 -7.86
N GLN A 129 0.68 -7.91 -8.70
CA GLN A 129 0.32 -8.21 -10.09
C GLN A 129 1.51 -8.12 -11.07
N GLU A 130 2.45 -7.21 -10.79
CA GLU A 130 3.56 -6.85 -11.67
C GLU A 130 4.87 -6.78 -10.90
N ASP A 131 5.98 -6.92 -11.60
CA ASP A 131 7.30 -6.71 -11.04
C ASP A 131 7.49 -5.23 -10.67
N PHE A 132 8.22 -4.99 -9.61
CA PHE A 132 8.56 -3.63 -9.19
C PHE A 132 9.87 -3.18 -9.79
N THR A 133 9.92 -1.94 -10.26
CA THR A 133 11.15 -1.33 -10.74
C THR A 133 11.53 -0.16 -9.84
N VAL A 134 12.74 -0.23 -9.29
CA VAL A 134 13.39 0.87 -8.59
C VAL A 134 14.50 1.38 -9.48
N SER A 135 14.45 2.65 -9.86
CA SER A 135 15.51 3.28 -10.65
C SER A 135 16.41 4.08 -9.72
N GLU A 136 17.72 3.94 -9.92
CA GLU A 136 18.77 4.67 -9.24
C GLU A 136 19.51 5.54 -10.23
N TYR A 137 19.76 6.78 -9.86
CA TYR A 137 20.56 7.75 -10.62
C TYR A 137 21.75 8.20 -9.78
N ASN A 138 22.94 8.10 -10.34
CA ASN A 138 24.18 8.52 -9.71
C ASN A 138 25.09 9.28 -10.67
N ALA A 139 25.72 10.33 -10.20
CA ALA A 139 26.62 11.15 -11.04
C ALA A 139 28.02 10.50 -11.17
N GLY A 140 28.46 9.73 -10.18
CA GLY A 140 29.82 9.16 -10.11
C GLY A 140 29.93 7.66 -10.45
N GLY A 141 28.78 6.96 -10.62
CA GLY A 141 28.72 5.51 -10.85
C GLY A 141 28.61 4.68 -9.57
N ILE A 142 28.21 3.44 -9.73
CA ILE A 142 27.92 2.51 -8.63
C ILE A 142 28.99 1.43 -8.54
N ASP A 143 29.39 1.09 -7.33
CA ASP A 143 30.22 -0.07 -7.03
C ASP A 143 29.32 -1.32 -7.00
N HIS A 144 29.29 -2.08 -8.09
CA HIS A 144 28.41 -3.26 -8.24
C HIS A 144 28.62 -4.34 -7.18
N ASP A 145 29.84 -4.43 -6.61
CA ASP A 145 30.15 -5.42 -5.57
C ASP A 145 29.51 -5.05 -4.22
N LYS A 146 29.00 -3.82 -4.10
CA LYS A 146 28.42 -3.26 -2.87
C LYS A 146 26.93 -2.96 -3.01
N VAL A 147 26.28 -3.51 -4.01
CA VAL A 147 24.81 -3.44 -4.14
C VAL A 147 24.16 -4.51 -3.27
N SER A 148 23.16 -4.12 -2.50
CA SER A 148 22.38 -5.03 -1.67
C SER A 148 20.89 -4.77 -1.87
N VAL A 149 20.15 -5.76 -2.38
CA VAL A 149 18.69 -5.77 -2.43
C VAL A 149 18.18 -6.68 -1.33
N GLN A 150 17.51 -6.12 -0.35
CA GLN A 150 16.99 -6.83 0.81
C GLN A 150 15.46 -6.81 0.79
N ILE A 151 14.87 -7.99 0.89
CA ILE A 151 13.43 -8.15 1.07
C ILE A 151 13.21 -8.87 2.39
N THR A 152 12.40 -8.30 3.27
CA THR A 152 11.96 -8.97 4.49
C THR A 152 10.47 -9.29 4.40
N ARG A 153 10.07 -10.42 5.00
CA ARG A 153 8.69 -10.81 5.26
C ARG A 153 8.51 -11.02 6.76
N ASP A 154 7.57 -10.32 7.36
CA ASP A 154 7.29 -10.36 8.82
C ASP A 154 8.56 -10.09 9.66
N GLY A 155 9.43 -9.20 9.17
CA GLY A 155 10.71 -8.85 9.80
C GLY A 155 11.84 -9.85 9.56
N ALA A 156 11.57 -11.03 9.00
CA ALA A 156 12.59 -12.01 8.65
C ALA A 156 13.12 -11.78 7.22
N MET A 157 14.46 -11.80 7.06
CA MET A 157 15.07 -11.63 5.74
C MET A 157 14.79 -12.84 4.83
N MET A 158 14.34 -12.56 3.62
CA MET A 158 14.15 -13.59 2.60
C MET A 158 15.53 -14.06 2.08
N GLN A 159 15.66 -15.36 1.93
CA GLN A 159 16.84 -15.96 1.33
C GLN A 159 16.74 -15.91 -0.19
N ASN A 160 17.80 -15.37 -0.83
CA ASN A 160 17.89 -15.30 -2.30
C ASN A 160 16.67 -14.66 -2.98
N PRO A 161 16.35 -13.38 -2.68
CA PRO A 161 15.25 -12.71 -3.37
C PRO A 161 15.52 -12.65 -4.87
N GLU A 162 14.47 -12.85 -5.67
CA GLU A 162 14.57 -12.85 -7.12
C GLU A 162 14.50 -11.41 -7.64
N TYR A 163 15.59 -10.94 -8.24
CA TYR A 163 15.68 -9.64 -8.89
C TYR A 163 16.74 -9.62 -9.99
N SER A 164 16.66 -8.64 -10.87
CA SER A 164 17.68 -8.35 -11.86
C SER A 164 18.09 -6.88 -11.81
N VAL A 165 19.30 -6.59 -12.29
CA VAL A 165 19.82 -5.22 -12.38
C VAL A 165 20.12 -4.93 -13.84
N ASN A 166 19.53 -3.87 -14.38
CA ASN A 166 19.78 -3.37 -15.71
C ASN A 166 20.63 -2.11 -15.62
N ASP A 167 21.81 -2.11 -16.24
CA ASP A 167 22.64 -0.93 -16.37
C ASP A 167 22.19 -0.14 -17.62
N LEU A 168 21.62 1.03 -17.40
CA LEU A 168 21.16 1.96 -18.44
C LEU A 168 22.01 3.24 -18.46
N SER A 169 23.24 3.15 -17.95
CA SER A 169 24.15 4.30 -17.84
C SER A 169 24.50 4.88 -19.21
N GLU A 170 24.54 6.17 -19.29
CA GLU A 170 24.95 6.91 -20.50
C GLU A 170 26.46 7.06 -20.53
N LYS A 171 27.04 6.87 -21.69
CA LYS A 171 28.46 7.18 -21.89
C LYS A 171 28.68 8.68 -21.69
N ASN A 172 29.49 9.05 -20.69
CA ASN A 172 29.70 10.45 -20.27
C ASN A 172 28.45 11.18 -19.75
N GLY A 173 27.44 10.45 -19.30
CA GLY A 173 26.20 10.95 -18.75
C GLY A 173 25.94 10.45 -17.31
N TRP A 174 24.70 10.37 -16.97
CA TRP A 174 24.24 9.79 -15.72
C TRP A 174 24.45 8.30 -15.71
N HIS A 175 24.87 7.76 -14.56
CA HIS A 175 24.76 6.35 -14.28
C HIS A 175 23.35 6.06 -13.81
N LYS A 176 22.62 5.27 -14.59
CA LYS A 176 21.26 4.86 -14.32
C LYS A 176 21.19 3.35 -14.18
N TYR A 177 20.66 2.86 -13.06
CA TYR A 177 20.42 1.45 -12.82
C TYR A 177 18.96 1.19 -12.53
N GLU A 178 18.43 0.08 -13.04
CA GLU A 178 17.07 -0.36 -12.74
C GLU A 178 17.13 -1.72 -12.06
N TYR A 179 16.62 -1.77 -10.84
CA TYR A 179 16.43 -2.98 -10.06
C TYR A 179 15.02 -3.49 -10.31
N VAL A 180 14.88 -4.57 -11.08
CA VAL A 180 13.61 -5.20 -11.35
C VAL A 180 13.41 -6.33 -10.35
N ILE A 181 12.48 -6.16 -9.43
CA ILE A 181 12.18 -7.09 -8.33
C ILE A 181 10.98 -7.93 -8.72
N SER A 182 11.18 -9.25 -8.83
CA SER A 182 10.14 -10.18 -9.24
C SER A 182 8.97 -10.20 -8.26
N ARG A 183 7.74 -10.14 -8.78
CA ARG A 183 6.50 -10.32 -8.02
C ARG A 183 6.43 -11.68 -7.32
N ASP A 184 7.15 -12.68 -7.82
CA ASP A 184 7.15 -14.04 -7.26
C ASP A 184 7.73 -14.09 -5.84
N ASN A 185 8.52 -13.07 -5.44
CA ASN A 185 8.94 -12.88 -4.07
C ASN A 185 7.77 -12.69 -3.09
N PHE A 186 6.60 -12.27 -3.57
CA PHE A 186 5.46 -11.83 -2.77
C PHE A 186 4.26 -12.77 -2.86
N SER A 187 4.51 -14.06 -3.03
CA SER A 187 3.48 -15.09 -3.26
C SER A 187 2.81 -15.61 -1.98
N SER A 188 3.25 -15.21 -0.81
CA SER A 188 2.72 -15.65 0.49
C SER A 188 2.22 -14.47 1.31
N ASP A 189 1.23 -14.71 2.16
CA ASP A 189 0.73 -13.70 3.10
C ASP A 189 1.86 -13.21 4.02
N GLY A 190 1.88 -11.92 4.33
CA GLY A 190 2.87 -11.32 5.21
C GLY A 190 3.07 -9.83 5.00
N ILE A 191 3.86 -9.22 5.86
CA ILE A 191 4.29 -7.83 5.80
C ILE A 191 5.64 -7.79 5.09
N TYR A 192 5.67 -7.19 3.92
CA TYR A 192 6.86 -7.09 3.10
C TYR A 192 7.51 -5.71 3.22
N ARG A 193 8.83 -5.71 3.21
CA ARG A 193 9.66 -4.51 3.16
C ARG A 193 10.81 -4.70 2.18
N ILE A 194 11.00 -3.74 1.29
CA ILE A 194 12.07 -3.73 0.29
C ILE A 194 13.05 -2.60 0.63
N VAL A 195 14.34 -2.92 0.68
CA VAL A 195 15.43 -1.98 0.88
C VAL A 195 16.53 -2.26 -0.14
N ILE A 196 16.90 -1.23 -0.89
CA ILE A 196 18.07 -1.26 -1.77
C ILE A 196 19.12 -0.35 -1.16
N SER A 197 20.31 -0.89 -0.94
CA SER A 197 21.47 -0.15 -0.44
C SER A 197 22.60 -0.25 -1.45
N THR A 198 23.23 0.87 -1.76
CA THR A 198 24.32 0.97 -2.72
C THR A 198 25.48 1.80 -2.18
N VAL A 199 26.65 1.62 -2.76
CA VAL A 199 27.82 2.48 -2.53
C VAL A 199 28.30 2.91 -3.89
N ASP A 200 28.48 4.21 -4.09
CA ASP A 200 29.00 4.72 -5.35
C ASP A 200 30.53 4.66 -5.43
N SER A 201 31.07 4.98 -6.60
CA SER A 201 32.52 4.98 -6.85
C SER A 201 33.28 6.00 -5.99
N ASP A 202 32.61 7.02 -5.49
CA ASP A 202 33.15 8.06 -4.61
C ASP A 202 33.03 7.69 -3.12
N GLY A 203 32.41 6.55 -2.80
CA GLY A 203 32.24 6.02 -1.45
C GLY A 203 31.00 6.50 -0.71
N ASN A 204 30.10 7.25 -1.35
CA ASN A 204 28.86 7.63 -0.74
C ASN A 204 27.92 6.42 -0.62
N LYS A 205 27.30 6.27 0.55
CA LYS A 205 26.29 5.25 0.79
C LYS A 205 24.90 5.83 0.55
N SER A 206 24.09 5.09 -0.17
CA SER A 206 22.71 5.45 -0.47
C SER A 206 21.78 4.28 -0.19
N GLU A 207 20.58 4.58 0.30
CA GLU A 207 19.55 3.58 0.59
C GLU A 207 18.19 4.13 0.16
N THR A 208 17.29 3.24 -0.23
CA THR A 208 15.88 3.59 -0.48
C THR A 208 15.14 3.94 0.82
N LEU A 209 15.68 3.49 1.96
CA LEU A 209 15.27 3.88 3.30
C LEU A 209 15.98 5.18 3.70
N LYS A 210 15.25 6.29 3.73
CA LYS A 210 15.68 7.51 4.42
C LYS A 210 14.64 7.84 5.49
N GLU A 211 15.09 8.54 6.56
CA GLU A 211 14.26 8.94 7.70
C GLU A 211 12.96 9.66 7.29
N ASP A 212 12.94 10.28 6.12
CA ASP A 212 11.83 11.06 5.59
C ASP A 212 11.09 10.39 4.42
N ARG A 213 11.44 9.17 4.02
CA ARG A 213 10.77 8.42 2.95
C ARG A 213 10.13 7.16 3.49
N LEU A 214 8.90 6.93 3.05
CA LEU A 214 8.22 5.66 3.27
C LEU A 214 9.11 4.53 2.73
N ALA A 215 9.61 3.70 3.65
CA ALA A 215 10.13 2.40 3.24
C ALA A 215 9.06 1.73 2.38
N ALA A 216 9.46 1.03 1.32
CA ALA A 216 8.52 0.23 0.54
C ALA A 216 8.00 -0.91 1.43
N VAL A 217 6.93 -0.62 2.18
CA VAL A 217 6.25 -1.56 3.08
C VAL A 217 4.83 -1.75 2.60
N PHE A 218 4.44 -3.01 2.42
CA PHE A 218 3.10 -3.39 2.00
C PHE A 218 2.71 -4.76 2.56
N TYR A 219 1.44 -5.10 2.44
CA TYR A 219 0.82 -6.27 3.05
C TYR A 219 0.20 -7.14 1.96
N VAL A 220 0.61 -8.40 1.90
CA VAL A 220 -0.04 -9.41 1.06
C VAL A 220 -0.92 -10.26 1.96
N ASP A 221 -2.20 -10.37 1.62
CA ASP A 221 -3.18 -11.08 2.41
C ASP A 221 -4.24 -11.74 1.53
N THR A 222 -4.23 -13.06 1.50
CA THR A 222 -5.21 -13.90 0.81
C THR A 222 -6.22 -14.54 1.76
N THR A 223 -6.01 -14.36 3.06
CA THR A 223 -6.81 -14.96 4.13
C THR A 223 -8.06 -14.13 4.35
N LYS A 224 -9.21 -14.80 4.44
CA LYS A 224 -10.49 -14.13 4.73
C LYS A 224 -10.62 -13.82 6.21
N PRO A 225 -11.27 -12.71 6.58
CA PRO A 225 -11.57 -12.41 7.97
C PRO A 225 -12.45 -13.48 8.61
N GLU A 226 -12.19 -13.80 9.86
CA GLU A 226 -12.88 -14.85 10.62
C GLU A 226 -13.97 -14.25 11.52
N LEU A 227 -15.18 -14.84 11.49
CA LEU A 227 -16.20 -14.63 12.50
C LEU A 227 -15.93 -15.62 13.65
N VAL A 228 -15.27 -15.14 14.71
CA VAL A 228 -14.79 -15.96 15.84
C VAL A 228 -15.95 -16.42 16.71
N SER A 229 -16.85 -15.50 17.06
CA SER A 229 -18.00 -15.80 17.91
C SER A 229 -19.21 -14.91 17.61
N VAL A 230 -20.41 -15.46 17.84
CA VAL A 230 -21.68 -14.72 17.87
C VAL A 230 -22.47 -15.13 19.10
N THR A 231 -22.95 -14.17 19.85
CA THR A 231 -23.85 -14.38 20.98
C THR A 231 -25.18 -13.66 20.76
N GLY A 232 -26.24 -14.17 21.37
CA GLY A 232 -27.60 -13.62 21.19
C GLY A 232 -28.43 -14.36 20.12
N LEU A 233 -27.81 -15.22 19.28
CA LEU A 233 -28.48 -15.97 18.20
C LEU A 233 -28.53 -17.49 18.42
N GLY A 234 -28.25 -18.00 19.63
CA GLY A 234 -28.22 -19.44 19.94
C GLY A 234 -29.60 -20.13 19.90
N LYS A 235 -30.70 -19.38 19.81
CA LYS A 235 -32.08 -19.94 19.75
C LYS A 235 -32.75 -19.55 18.44
N LYS A 236 -33.70 -20.39 18.00
CA LYS A 236 -34.55 -20.07 16.85
C LYS A 236 -35.76 -19.18 17.18
N ASN A 237 -36.18 -19.13 18.43
CA ASN A 237 -37.35 -18.37 18.88
C ASN A 237 -37.05 -17.65 20.19
N TYR A 238 -37.38 -16.35 20.21
CA TYR A 238 -37.17 -15.46 21.34
C TYR A 238 -38.47 -14.85 21.82
N ASN A 239 -38.68 -14.85 23.14
CA ASN A 239 -39.80 -14.13 23.79
C ASN A 239 -39.32 -12.72 24.16
N ALA A 240 -39.25 -11.85 23.16
CA ALA A 240 -38.77 -10.48 23.32
C ALA A 240 -39.36 -9.58 22.22
N SER A 241 -39.33 -8.27 22.42
CA SER A 241 -39.59 -7.28 21.38
C SER A 241 -38.36 -7.02 20.53
N GLU A 242 -37.17 -7.25 21.09
CA GLU A 242 -35.86 -7.03 20.48
C GLU A 242 -34.83 -7.93 21.14
N ILE A 243 -33.77 -8.30 20.42
CA ILE A 243 -32.61 -9.01 20.97
C ILE A 243 -31.33 -8.28 20.56
N ASP A 244 -30.35 -8.28 21.46
CA ASP A 244 -29.02 -7.79 21.17
C ASP A 244 -28.12 -8.96 20.75
N VAL A 245 -27.42 -8.75 19.64
CA VAL A 245 -26.45 -9.65 19.08
C VAL A 245 -25.08 -9.04 19.24
N LYS A 246 -24.13 -9.82 19.79
CA LYS A 246 -22.73 -9.44 19.88
C LYS A 246 -21.92 -10.42 19.03
N TYR A 247 -20.89 -9.91 18.38
CA TYR A 247 -20.01 -10.71 17.53
C TYR A 247 -18.55 -10.30 17.71
N GLU A 248 -17.68 -11.24 17.48
CA GLU A 248 -16.24 -11.09 17.53
C GLU A 248 -15.65 -11.51 16.20
N LEU A 249 -14.81 -10.64 15.63
CA LEU A 249 -14.13 -10.85 14.37
C LEU A 249 -12.63 -10.84 14.59
N PHE A 250 -11.92 -11.58 13.76
CA PHE A 250 -10.46 -11.59 13.72
C PHE A 250 -9.97 -11.56 12.29
N ASP A 251 -8.90 -10.79 12.06
CA ASP A 251 -8.12 -10.80 10.84
C ASP A 251 -6.67 -10.37 11.14
N ALA A 252 -5.68 -11.06 10.56
CA ALA A 252 -4.27 -10.81 10.86
C ALA A 252 -3.77 -9.45 10.34
N MET A 253 -4.32 -9.00 9.20
CA MET A 253 -3.94 -7.75 8.54
C MET A 253 -4.96 -6.62 8.77
N GLY A 254 -6.07 -6.93 9.41
CA GLY A 254 -7.07 -5.99 9.86
C GLY A 254 -8.34 -5.93 9.03
N ILE A 255 -9.43 -5.59 9.73
CA ILE A 255 -10.78 -5.51 9.18
C ILE A 255 -11.01 -4.10 8.62
N ALA A 256 -11.49 -4.01 7.38
CA ALA A 256 -11.82 -2.74 6.74
C ALA A 256 -13.30 -2.37 6.89
N LYS A 257 -14.20 -3.36 6.78
CA LYS A 257 -15.63 -3.09 6.76
C LYS A 257 -16.44 -4.24 7.33
N VAL A 258 -17.50 -3.89 8.07
CA VAL A 258 -18.51 -4.85 8.57
C VAL A 258 -19.89 -4.34 8.18
N GLU A 259 -20.67 -5.18 7.50
CA GLU A 259 -22.04 -4.89 7.10
C GLU A 259 -22.99 -5.90 7.74
N VAL A 260 -24.08 -5.41 8.33
CA VAL A 260 -25.14 -6.22 8.92
C VAL A 260 -26.42 -6.06 8.09
N TYR A 261 -26.95 -7.18 7.64
CA TYR A 261 -28.20 -7.24 6.90
C TYR A 261 -29.28 -7.99 7.72
N ILE A 262 -30.47 -7.42 7.74
CA ILE A 262 -31.65 -8.07 8.30
C ILE A 262 -32.72 -8.11 7.21
N ASP A 263 -33.21 -9.31 6.87
CA ASP A 263 -34.17 -9.56 5.79
C ASP A 263 -33.70 -8.98 4.43
N GLY A 264 -32.39 -9.02 4.15
CA GLY A 264 -31.79 -8.49 2.93
C GLY A 264 -31.56 -6.98 2.91
N VAL A 265 -31.98 -6.27 3.95
CA VAL A 265 -31.78 -4.81 4.08
C VAL A 265 -30.54 -4.55 4.94
N ARG A 266 -29.58 -3.73 4.45
CA ARG A 266 -28.43 -3.32 5.24
C ARG A 266 -28.89 -2.38 6.35
N THR A 267 -28.75 -2.82 7.59
CA THR A 267 -29.17 -2.08 8.78
C THR A 267 -28.02 -1.38 9.49
N LYS A 268 -26.79 -1.88 9.31
CA LYS A 268 -25.59 -1.30 9.92
C LYS A 268 -24.39 -1.47 8.99
N GLU A 269 -23.54 -0.46 8.93
CA GLU A 269 -22.26 -0.47 8.25
C GLU A 269 -21.22 0.19 9.16
N ILE A 270 -20.03 -0.41 9.24
CA ILE A 270 -18.89 0.07 10.02
C ILE A 270 -17.71 0.06 9.07
N THR A 271 -17.10 1.22 8.80
CA THR A 271 -16.02 1.41 7.81
C THR A 271 -14.70 1.84 8.43
N ASP A 272 -14.72 2.41 9.63
CA ASP A 272 -13.52 2.92 10.30
C ASP A 272 -13.12 1.96 11.43
N VAL A 273 -12.71 0.76 11.06
CA VAL A 273 -12.12 -0.18 12.01
C VAL A 273 -10.61 0.11 12.03
N GLU A 274 -10.19 1.02 12.91
CA GLU A 274 -8.78 1.35 13.09
C GLU A 274 -8.00 0.08 13.44
N GLU A 275 -6.91 -0.22 12.70
CA GLU A 275 -5.82 -1.20 12.89
C GLU A 275 -6.10 -2.43 13.80
N ILE A 276 -7.36 -2.84 13.92
CA ILE A 276 -7.76 -3.84 14.90
C ILE A 276 -7.78 -5.21 14.21
N THR A 277 -6.85 -6.06 14.61
CA THR A 277 -6.86 -7.48 14.24
C THR A 277 -8.03 -8.23 14.88
N GLN A 278 -8.55 -7.75 16.01
CA GLN A 278 -9.70 -8.29 16.71
C GLN A 278 -10.76 -7.19 16.91
N TYR A 279 -11.97 -7.41 16.44
CA TYR A 279 -13.08 -6.47 16.54
C TYR A 279 -14.27 -7.05 17.28
N LEU A 280 -14.76 -6.31 18.27
CA LEU A 280 -15.97 -6.64 19.03
C LEU A 280 -17.11 -5.70 18.61
N GLY A 281 -18.14 -6.24 17.99
CA GLY A 281 -19.29 -5.48 17.53
C GLY A 281 -20.61 -5.94 18.13
N SER A 282 -21.65 -5.10 17.96
CA SER A 282 -23.00 -5.46 18.35
C SER A 282 -24.04 -4.76 17.45
N PHE A 283 -25.21 -5.39 17.35
CA PHE A 283 -26.40 -4.82 16.72
C PHE A 283 -27.65 -5.40 17.36
N SER A 284 -28.78 -4.70 17.21
CA SER A 284 -30.06 -5.16 17.73
C SER A 284 -30.96 -5.66 16.58
N VAL A 285 -31.76 -6.68 16.86
CA VAL A 285 -32.75 -7.22 15.92
C VAL A 285 -34.14 -7.09 16.53
N SER A 286 -34.98 -6.26 15.92
CA SER A 286 -36.35 -6.01 16.34
C SER A 286 -37.27 -7.20 16.02
N GLN A 287 -38.43 -7.25 16.70
CA GLN A 287 -39.40 -8.31 16.52
C GLN A 287 -39.78 -8.57 15.06
N GLY A 288 -39.99 -9.83 14.74
CA GLY A 288 -40.40 -10.31 13.45
C GLY A 288 -40.39 -11.85 13.39
N MET A 289 -41.10 -12.39 12.45
CA MET A 289 -41.15 -13.81 12.21
C MET A 289 -40.11 -14.19 11.13
N ASN A 290 -39.29 -15.17 11.43
CA ASN A 290 -38.28 -15.71 10.50
C ASN A 290 -37.30 -14.64 9.96
N ARG A 291 -36.85 -13.75 10.84
CA ARG A 291 -35.83 -12.73 10.53
C ARG A 291 -34.57 -13.39 10.01
N HIS A 292 -34.14 -13.00 8.82
CA HIS A 292 -32.88 -13.48 8.22
C HIS A 292 -31.73 -12.52 8.53
N ILE A 293 -30.67 -13.03 9.15
CA ILE A 293 -29.51 -12.24 9.61
C ILE A 293 -28.30 -12.69 8.81
N ARG A 294 -27.63 -11.72 8.17
CA ARG A 294 -26.40 -11.90 7.39
C ARG A 294 -25.36 -10.88 7.80
N LEU A 295 -24.13 -11.33 7.99
CA LEU A 295 -22.95 -10.51 8.20
C LEU A 295 -22.06 -10.62 6.97
N VAL A 296 -21.58 -9.49 6.49
CA VAL A 296 -20.54 -9.41 5.43
C VAL A 296 -19.36 -8.65 6.00
N ILE A 297 -18.21 -9.30 6.06
CA ILE A 297 -16.98 -8.79 6.67
C ILE A 297 -15.94 -8.69 5.58
N THR A 298 -15.31 -7.52 5.44
CA THR A 298 -14.27 -7.28 4.45
C THR A 298 -13.00 -6.84 5.18
N ASP A 299 -11.86 -7.47 4.88
CA ASP A 299 -10.55 -7.05 5.38
C ASP A 299 -9.95 -5.90 4.56
N LYS A 300 -8.78 -5.43 4.95
CA LYS A 300 -8.07 -4.34 4.26
C LYS A 300 -7.56 -4.71 2.87
N ALA A 301 -7.28 -6.00 2.61
CA ALA A 301 -6.89 -6.50 1.30
C ALA A 301 -8.11 -6.76 0.37
N GLY A 302 -9.34 -6.68 0.91
CA GLY A 302 -10.58 -6.88 0.19
C GLY A 302 -11.05 -8.34 0.14
N ASN A 303 -10.50 -9.25 1.01
CA ASN A 303 -11.10 -10.57 1.17
C ASN A 303 -12.42 -10.45 1.92
N VAL A 304 -13.38 -11.33 1.59
CA VAL A 304 -14.74 -11.21 2.11
C VAL A 304 -15.19 -12.51 2.75
N THR A 305 -15.66 -12.40 3.97
CA THR A 305 -16.45 -13.45 4.64
C THR A 305 -17.91 -13.04 4.65
N ASP A 306 -18.75 -13.91 4.08
CA ASP A 306 -20.20 -13.72 4.00
C ASP A 306 -20.88 -14.90 4.66
N THR A 307 -21.66 -14.64 5.72
CA THR A 307 -22.30 -15.70 6.49
C THR A 307 -23.38 -16.45 5.71
N ASP A 308 -23.84 -15.95 4.57
CA ASP A 308 -24.78 -16.65 3.68
C ASP A 308 -24.07 -17.59 2.70
N VAL A 309 -22.82 -17.31 2.37
CA VAL A 309 -22.00 -18.14 1.49
C VAL A 309 -21.28 -19.17 2.34
N THR A 310 -21.60 -20.45 2.14
CA THR A 310 -20.93 -21.56 2.81
C THR A 310 -19.70 -21.97 2.01
N GLU A 311 -18.57 -21.36 2.27
CA GLU A 311 -17.28 -21.94 1.93
C GLU A 311 -16.68 -22.56 3.20
N ASP A 312 -16.35 -23.86 3.13
CA ASP A 312 -15.57 -24.62 4.09
C ASP A 312 -16.16 -24.92 5.49
N GLY A 313 -17.47 -24.92 5.69
CA GLY A 313 -18.08 -25.58 6.86
C GLY A 313 -17.73 -25.05 8.25
N LYS A 314 -16.98 -23.96 8.37
CA LYS A 314 -16.72 -23.26 9.63
C LYS A 314 -17.91 -22.39 10.02
N TYR A 315 -18.95 -23.01 10.53
CA TYR A 315 -20.00 -22.27 11.22
C TYR A 315 -19.54 -21.96 12.64
N VAL A 316 -19.74 -20.71 13.04
CA VAL A 316 -19.71 -20.36 14.45
C VAL A 316 -20.84 -21.15 15.13
N ALA A 317 -20.49 -21.97 16.12
CA ALA A 317 -21.46 -22.64 16.95
C ALA A 317 -22.42 -21.57 17.50
N ASP A 318 -23.72 -21.85 17.51
CA ASP A 318 -24.76 -20.94 18.01
C ASP A 318 -25.15 -19.74 17.13
N PHE A 319 -24.74 -19.68 15.85
CA PHE A 319 -25.24 -18.69 14.92
C PHE A 319 -26.47 -19.19 14.12
N ASN A 320 -27.67 -18.91 14.62
CA ASN A 320 -28.91 -19.15 13.86
C ASN A 320 -29.18 -17.95 12.96
N LYS A 321 -29.00 -18.12 11.63
CA LYS A 321 -29.26 -17.08 10.62
C LYS A 321 -30.73 -16.69 10.54
N ASN A 322 -31.66 -17.61 10.90
CA ASN A 322 -33.10 -17.38 10.83
C ASN A 322 -33.68 -17.49 12.23
N VAL A 323 -34.23 -16.41 12.75
CA VAL A 323 -34.80 -16.32 14.09
C VAL A 323 -36.18 -15.68 14.09
N THR A 324 -37.04 -16.13 14.99
CA THR A 324 -38.34 -15.48 15.26
C THR A 324 -38.28 -14.79 16.62
N ILE A 325 -38.52 -13.49 16.62
CA ILE A 325 -38.51 -12.64 17.82
C ILE A 325 -39.89 -12.08 17.99
N SER A 326 -40.59 -12.45 19.05
CA SER A 326 -41.94 -11.96 19.30
C SER A 326 -42.36 -12.19 20.74
N THR A 327 -43.05 -11.24 21.33
CA THR A 327 -43.74 -11.40 22.62
C THR A 327 -45.06 -12.21 22.47
N ASN A 328 -45.61 -12.32 21.23
CA ASN A 328 -46.82 -13.07 20.95
C ASN A 328 -46.54 -14.58 20.90
N ILE A 329 -47.16 -15.35 21.80
CA ILE A 329 -46.98 -16.81 21.88
C ILE A 329 -47.46 -17.54 20.61
N PHE A 330 -48.53 -17.05 19.92
CA PHE A 330 -49.05 -17.70 18.73
C PHE A 330 -48.09 -17.54 17.54
N ILE A 331 -47.42 -16.43 17.41
CA ILE A 331 -46.39 -16.22 16.37
C ILE A 331 -45.22 -17.19 16.59
N ARG A 332 -44.72 -17.34 17.83
CA ARG A 332 -43.62 -18.28 18.17
C ARG A 332 -44.05 -19.73 17.99
N TRP A 333 -45.29 -20.06 18.35
CA TRP A 333 -45.83 -21.38 18.14
C TRP A 333 -45.95 -21.75 16.65
N TYR A 334 -46.44 -20.83 15.81
CA TYR A 334 -46.52 -21.01 14.34
C TYR A 334 -45.11 -21.11 13.70
N ALA A 335 -44.16 -20.31 14.12
CA ALA A 335 -42.79 -20.32 13.63
C ALA A 335 -42.04 -21.64 13.98
N ASN A 336 -42.41 -22.30 15.05
CA ASN A 336 -41.88 -23.63 15.41
C ASN A 336 -42.65 -24.71 14.63
N LYS A 337 -42.21 -24.99 13.40
CA LYS A 337 -42.91 -25.91 12.48
C LYS A 337 -43.16 -27.29 13.11
N ALA A 338 -42.23 -27.83 13.89
CA ALA A 338 -42.39 -29.15 14.55
C ALA A 338 -43.51 -29.09 15.59
N LEU A 339 -43.49 -28.12 16.49
CA LEU A 339 -44.51 -27.93 17.53
C LEU A 339 -45.87 -27.63 16.90
N PHE A 340 -45.91 -26.82 15.85
CA PHE A 340 -47.14 -26.48 15.10
C PHE A 340 -47.75 -27.73 14.47
N VAL A 341 -46.98 -28.50 13.71
CA VAL A 341 -47.46 -29.75 13.08
C VAL A 341 -47.92 -30.78 14.12
N CYS A 342 -47.13 -31.00 15.20
CA CYS A 342 -47.52 -31.92 16.28
C CYS A 342 -48.83 -31.51 16.94
N SER A 343 -49.02 -30.21 17.19
CA SER A 343 -50.28 -29.74 17.79
C SER A 343 -51.47 -29.91 16.87
N ILE A 344 -51.32 -29.68 15.56
CA ILE A 344 -52.41 -29.95 14.57
C ILE A 344 -52.74 -31.45 14.57
N VAL A 345 -51.71 -32.33 14.52
CA VAL A 345 -51.90 -33.77 14.55
C VAL A 345 -52.65 -34.18 15.82
N CYS A 346 -52.26 -33.64 16.97
CA CYS A 346 -52.96 -33.89 18.23
C CYS A 346 -54.41 -33.49 18.21
N VAL A 347 -54.75 -32.32 17.66
CA VAL A 347 -56.13 -31.83 17.52
C VAL A 347 -56.91 -32.75 16.61
N VAL A 348 -56.35 -33.16 15.46
CA VAL A 348 -57.01 -34.10 14.53
C VAL A 348 -57.28 -35.46 15.21
N LEU A 349 -56.30 -35.99 15.94
CA LEU A 349 -56.50 -37.26 16.66
C LEU A 349 -57.55 -37.15 17.77
N LEU A 350 -57.56 -36.06 18.53
CA LEU A 350 -58.56 -35.79 19.54
C LEU A 350 -59.97 -35.66 18.92
N THR A 351 -60.12 -34.93 17.85
CA THR A 351 -61.41 -34.78 17.14
C THR A 351 -61.89 -36.10 16.58
N ALA A 352 -61.02 -36.89 15.95
CA ALA A 352 -61.33 -38.24 15.49
C ALA A 352 -61.74 -39.15 16.64
N GLY A 353 -61.04 -39.10 17.77
CA GLY A 353 -61.39 -39.83 19.00
C GLY A 353 -62.77 -39.47 19.53
N ILE A 354 -63.10 -38.17 19.60
CA ILE A 354 -64.40 -37.68 20.02
C ILE A 354 -65.53 -38.21 19.08
N VAL A 355 -65.29 -38.10 17.73
CA VAL A 355 -66.28 -38.61 16.74
C VAL A 355 -66.52 -40.10 16.92
N VAL A 356 -65.46 -40.91 17.15
CA VAL A 356 -65.59 -42.34 17.42
C VAL A 356 -66.35 -42.60 18.70
N LEU A 357 -66.11 -41.88 19.78
CA LEU A 357 -66.87 -42.00 21.04
C LEU A 357 -68.31 -41.61 20.88
N VAL A 358 -68.64 -40.54 20.23
CA VAL A 358 -70.02 -40.11 19.96
C VAL A 358 -70.74 -41.13 19.10
N THR A 359 -70.11 -41.62 18.04
CA THR A 359 -70.74 -42.67 17.20
C THR A 359 -70.94 -43.97 17.92
N ARG A 360 -69.99 -44.39 18.79
CA ARG A 360 -70.16 -45.56 19.64
C ARG A 360 -71.29 -45.40 20.65
N ASN A 361 -71.41 -44.25 21.30
CA ASN A 361 -72.49 -43.98 22.24
C ASN A 361 -73.85 -43.89 21.53
N ARG A 362 -73.91 -43.33 20.32
CA ARG A 362 -75.16 -43.35 19.52
C ARG A 362 -75.55 -44.76 19.10
N LYS A 363 -74.60 -45.62 18.73
CA LYS A 363 -74.91 -47.02 18.45
C LYS A 363 -75.39 -47.80 19.70
N LYS A 364 -74.78 -47.59 20.88
CA LYS A 364 -75.21 -48.19 22.12
C LYS A 364 -76.68 -47.82 22.51
N LYS A 365 -77.07 -46.55 22.38
CA LYS A 365 -78.43 -46.12 22.64
C LYS A 365 -79.41 -46.76 21.69
N ARG A 366 -79.12 -46.84 20.35
CA ARG A 366 -79.97 -47.53 19.39
C ARG A 366 -80.14 -49.04 19.64
N THR A 367 -79.22 -49.69 20.32
CA THR A 367 -79.26 -51.11 20.66
C THR A 367 -80.04 -51.36 21.97
N GLN A 368 -80.23 -50.32 22.82
CA GLN A 368 -81.02 -50.39 24.04
C GLN A 368 -82.55 -50.04 23.82
N GLU A 369 -82.89 -49.42 22.67
CA GLU A 369 -84.22 -49.02 22.24
C GLU A 369 -84.88 -50.10 21.31
N LYS A 370 -84.19 -51.19 21.00
CA LYS A 370 -84.73 -52.41 20.37
C LYS A 370 -84.86 -53.51 21.38
#